data_b356cb413310694efc40a9c866ca7485
#
_entry.id   b356cb413310694efc40a9c866ca7485
#
_cell.length_a   1.000
_cell.length_b   1.000
_cell.length_c   1.000
_cell.angle_alpha   90.00
_cell.angle_beta   90.00
_cell.angle_gamma   90.00
#
_symmetry.space_group_name_H-M   'P 1'
#
loop_
_entity.id
_entity.type
_entity.pdbx_description
1 polymer ?
#
loop_
_entity_poly.entity_id
_entity_poly.type
_entity_poly.pdbx_seq_one_letter_code
_entity_poly.pdbx_strand_id
1 'polypeptide(L)'
;MQAVVEQAASRESLISDNLGLVHSCANRFRGRGVEYDDLFQAGCVGLIKAADGFDPSRGFAFSTYAVPVILGEIRRIFRDGGTVKVGRAMKEKARNALR
;
A
#
# COMPACT_ATOMS: atom_id res chain seq x y z
N MET A 1 0.99 0.82 -32.04
CA MET A 1 0.11 1.19 -31.21
C MET A 1 0.00 0.45 -29.96
N GLN A 2 -0.08 -0.79 -30.09
CA GLN A 2 -0.10 -1.60 -28.99
C GLN A 2 1.04 -1.31 -28.07
N ALA A 3 2.17 -1.23 -28.59
CA ALA A 3 3.32 -0.99 -27.79
C ALA A 3 3.15 0.29 -27.04
N VAL A 4 2.57 1.21 -27.70
CA VAL A 4 2.38 2.47 -27.11
C VAL A 4 1.45 2.33 -25.97
N VAL A 5 0.43 1.60 -26.18
CA VAL A 5 -0.55 1.41 -25.17
C VAL A 5 0.08 0.78 -23.99
N GLU A 6 0.92 -0.19 -24.19
CA GLU A 6 1.51 -0.84 -23.13
C GLU A 6 2.41 0.02 -22.41
N GLN A 7 3.03 0.85 -23.11
CA GLN A 7 3.94 1.67 -22.49
C GLN A 7 3.16 2.53 -21.66
N ALA A 8 2.05 2.85 -22.16
CA ALA A 8 1.23 3.73 -21.45
C ALA A 8 0.69 2.96 -20.29
N ALA A 9 1.11 1.79 -20.11
CA ALA A 9 0.65 1.01 -19.03
C ALA A 9 1.12 1.90 -18.02
N SER A 10 0.42 2.74 -17.79
CA SER A 10 0.77 3.82 -17.08
C SER A 10 0.77 3.54 -15.63
N ARG A 11 1.03 4.52 -14.93
CA ARG A 11 1.01 4.49 -13.51
C ARG A 11 -0.35 3.99 -13.07
N GLU A 12 -1.40 4.48 -13.71
CA GLU A 12 -2.76 4.07 -13.35
C GLU A 12 -2.98 2.59 -13.56
N SER A 13 -2.44 2.06 -14.62
CA SER A 13 -2.61 0.64 -14.91
C SER A 13 -1.85 -0.18 -13.91
N LEU A 14 -0.66 0.25 -13.56
CA LEU A 14 0.14 -0.46 -12.61
C LEU A 14 -0.60 -0.53 -11.27
N ILE A 15 -1.28 0.52 -10.93
CA ILE A 15 -2.02 0.54 -9.68
C ILE A 15 -3.27 -0.31 -9.77
N SER A 16 -4.11 -0.05 -10.73
CA SER A 16 -5.39 -0.77 -10.80
C SER A 16 -5.24 -2.25 -11.08
N ASP A 17 -4.25 -2.65 -11.82
CA ASP A 17 -4.08 -4.05 -12.13
C ASP A 17 -3.40 -4.82 -11.02
N ASN A 18 -2.87 -4.13 -10.05
CA ASN A 18 -2.13 -4.78 -8.99
C ASN A 18 -2.67 -4.62 -7.57
N LEU A 19 -3.94 -4.27 -7.48
CA LEU A 19 -4.54 -4.14 -6.15
C LEU A 19 -4.51 -5.48 -5.41
N GLY A 20 -4.46 -6.57 -6.15
CA GLY A 20 -4.35 -7.88 -5.52
C GLY A 20 -3.09 -8.02 -4.70
N LEU A 21 -2.02 -7.31 -5.09
CA LEU A 21 -0.78 -7.38 -4.36
C LEU A 21 -0.99 -6.72 -3.00
N VAL A 22 -1.78 -5.66 -2.96
CA VAL A 22 -2.03 -4.95 -1.73
C VAL A 22 -2.80 -5.86 -0.79
N HIS A 23 -3.81 -6.55 -1.29
CA HIS A 23 -4.60 -7.45 -0.46
C HIS A 23 -3.72 -8.58 0.07
N SER A 24 -2.88 -9.11 -0.76
CA SER A 24 -2.00 -10.18 -0.38
C SER A 24 -1.06 -9.73 0.72
N CYS A 25 -0.48 -8.56 0.57
CA CYS A 25 0.44 -8.03 1.55
C CYS A 25 -0.28 -7.67 2.85
N ALA A 26 -1.43 -7.06 2.74
CA ALA A 26 -2.19 -6.67 3.92
C ALA A 26 -2.62 -7.87 4.74
N ASN A 27 -2.98 -8.95 4.06
CA ASN A 27 -3.39 -10.15 4.75
C ASN A 27 -2.31 -10.72 5.66
N ARG A 28 -1.07 -10.45 5.35
CA ARG A 28 0.01 -10.97 6.15
C ARG A 28 0.04 -10.35 7.54
N PHE A 29 -0.64 -9.22 7.69
CA PHE A 29 -0.62 -8.52 8.95
C PHE A 29 -1.95 -8.59 9.72
N ARG A 30 -2.86 -9.40 9.26
CA ARG A 30 -4.13 -9.53 9.96
C ARG A 30 -3.87 -10.08 11.34
N GLY A 31 -4.72 -9.73 12.25
CA GLY A 31 -4.62 -10.24 13.61
C GLY A 31 -3.61 -9.57 14.50
N ARG A 32 -3.11 -8.44 14.07
CA ARG A 32 -2.15 -7.74 14.88
C ARG A 32 -2.67 -6.45 15.48
N GLY A 33 -3.97 -6.36 15.58
CA GLY A 33 -4.54 -5.19 16.23
C GLY A 33 -4.81 -3.98 15.36
N VAL A 34 -4.62 -4.11 14.06
CA VAL A 34 -4.87 -3.01 13.15
C VAL A 34 -6.00 -3.44 12.23
N GLU A 35 -6.94 -2.55 11.99
CA GLU A 35 -8.05 -2.84 11.12
C GLU A 35 -7.56 -3.09 9.71
N TYR A 36 -8.20 -4.03 9.05
CA TYR A 36 -7.78 -4.39 7.71
C TYR A 36 -7.79 -3.18 6.78
N ASP A 37 -8.77 -2.31 6.91
CA ASP A 37 -8.85 -1.14 6.07
C ASP A 37 -7.61 -0.28 6.19
N ASP A 38 -7.05 -0.17 7.38
CA ASP A 38 -5.88 0.63 7.59
C ASP A 38 -4.67 -0.04 6.94
N LEU A 39 -4.63 -1.37 7.00
CA LEU A 39 -3.55 -2.11 6.40
C LEU A 39 -3.64 -1.93 4.89
N PHE A 40 -4.86 -2.02 4.37
CA PHE A 40 -5.08 -1.91 2.95
C PHE A 40 -4.70 -0.52 2.45
N GLN A 41 -5.09 0.50 3.15
CA GLN A 41 -4.77 1.86 2.77
C GLN A 41 -3.27 2.09 2.77
N ALA A 42 -2.58 1.59 3.77
CA ALA A 42 -1.15 1.76 3.84
C ALA A 42 -0.52 1.03 2.65
N GLY A 43 -1.06 -0.15 2.33
CA GLY A 43 -0.56 -0.91 1.21
C GLY A 43 -0.77 -0.18 -0.10
N CYS A 44 -1.89 0.52 -0.23
CA CYS A 44 -2.17 1.26 -1.44
C CYS A 44 -1.17 2.41 -1.61
N VAL A 45 -0.79 3.03 -0.51
CA VAL A 45 0.21 4.09 -0.57
C VAL A 45 1.50 3.47 -1.10
N GLY A 46 1.85 2.28 -0.63
CA GLY A 46 3.04 1.59 -1.11
C GLY A 46 2.95 1.28 -2.59
N LEU A 47 1.78 0.85 -3.03
CA LEU A 47 1.58 0.50 -4.42
C LEU A 47 1.76 1.75 -5.30
N ILE A 48 1.22 2.88 -4.86
CA ILE A 48 1.36 4.11 -5.60
C ILE A 48 2.82 4.53 -5.69
N LYS A 49 3.54 4.41 -4.58
CA LYS A 49 4.94 4.74 -4.56
C LYS A 49 5.71 3.82 -5.51
N ALA A 50 5.34 2.56 -5.53
CA ALA A 50 6.00 1.61 -6.38
C ALA A 50 5.72 1.93 -7.85
N ALA A 51 4.49 2.30 -8.16
CA ALA A 51 4.14 2.63 -9.53
C ALA A 51 4.93 3.85 -10.00
N ASP A 52 5.14 4.79 -9.11
CA ASP A 52 5.88 5.98 -9.43
C ASP A 52 7.37 5.73 -9.62
N GLY A 53 7.91 4.77 -8.91
CA GLY A 53 9.34 4.52 -8.96
C GLY A 53 9.78 3.36 -9.84
N PHE A 54 8.83 2.66 -10.41
CA PHE A 54 9.18 1.47 -11.17
C PHE A 54 9.85 1.81 -12.51
N ASP A 55 10.89 1.12 -12.81
CA ASP A 55 11.61 1.31 -14.05
C ASP A 55 11.63 -0.02 -14.79
N PRO A 56 10.81 -0.18 -15.78
CA PRO A 56 10.72 -1.45 -16.52
C PRO A 56 12.03 -1.84 -17.19
N SER A 57 12.89 -0.89 -17.44
CA SER A 57 14.12 -1.20 -18.11
C SER A 57 15.08 -1.99 -17.24
N ARG A 58 14.79 -2.09 -15.95
CA ARG A 58 15.67 -2.79 -15.05
C ARG A 58 15.53 -4.31 -15.17
N GLY A 59 14.56 -4.75 -15.92
CA GLY A 59 14.48 -6.16 -16.21
C GLY A 59 13.74 -7.08 -15.27
N PHE A 60 13.06 -6.60 -14.28
CA PHE A 60 12.27 -7.50 -13.47
C PHE A 60 10.84 -7.02 -13.38
N ALA A 61 9.98 -7.89 -12.97
CA ALA A 61 8.57 -7.62 -12.94
C ALA A 61 8.20 -6.55 -11.92
N PHE A 62 7.11 -5.86 -12.20
CA PHE A 62 6.63 -4.84 -11.29
C PHE A 62 6.38 -5.41 -9.90
N SER A 63 5.80 -6.60 -9.81
CA SER A 63 5.48 -7.18 -8.51
C SER A 63 6.75 -7.39 -7.67
N THR A 64 7.85 -7.74 -8.31
CA THR A 64 9.09 -7.97 -7.61
C THR A 64 9.54 -6.68 -6.93
N TYR A 65 9.30 -5.57 -7.58
CA TYR A 65 9.67 -4.28 -7.04
C TYR A 65 8.62 -3.80 -6.05
N ALA A 66 7.37 -3.99 -6.37
CA ALA A 66 6.28 -3.46 -5.57
C ALA A 66 6.05 -4.10 -4.21
N VAL A 67 6.17 -5.40 -4.13
CA VAL A 67 5.88 -6.07 -2.88
C VAL A 67 6.69 -5.55 -1.70
N PRO A 68 8.02 -5.39 -1.82
CA PRO A 68 8.78 -4.85 -0.71
C PRO A 68 8.35 -3.44 -0.33
N VAL A 69 7.97 -2.64 -1.33
CA VAL A 69 7.56 -1.26 -1.08
C VAL A 69 6.22 -1.26 -0.34
N ILE A 70 5.30 -2.12 -0.77
CA ILE A 70 3.99 -2.21 -0.13
C ILE A 70 4.16 -2.69 1.31
N LEU A 71 4.96 -3.74 1.49
CA LEU A 71 5.17 -4.27 2.83
C LEU A 71 5.82 -3.23 3.73
N GLY A 72 6.71 -2.45 3.17
CA GLY A 72 7.37 -1.41 3.93
C GLY A 72 6.40 -0.37 4.45
N GLU A 73 5.43 0.00 3.62
CA GLU A 73 4.46 1.00 4.05
C GLU A 73 3.55 0.44 5.14
N ILE A 74 3.17 -0.83 4.99
CA ILE A 74 2.30 -1.42 6.00
C ILE A 74 3.07 -1.56 7.31
N ARG A 75 4.35 -1.96 7.24
CA ARG A 75 5.13 -2.14 8.44
C ARG A 75 5.30 -0.85 9.19
N ARG A 76 5.26 0.26 8.51
CA ARG A 76 5.42 1.54 9.17
C ARG A 76 4.37 1.73 10.25
N ILE A 77 3.17 1.21 10.02
CA ILE A 77 2.10 1.33 10.99
C ILE A 77 2.55 0.69 12.30
N PHE A 78 3.18 -0.47 12.20
CA PHE A 78 3.60 -1.18 13.39
C PHE A 78 4.85 -0.61 14.01
N ARG A 79 5.71 -0.08 13.18
CA ARG A 79 6.95 0.48 13.68
C ARG A 79 6.67 1.74 14.45
N ASP A 80 5.67 2.47 14.00
CA ASP A 80 5.33 3.69 14.64
C ASP A 80 4.31 3.33 15.69
N GLY A 81 4.47 2.22 16.28
CA GLY A 81 3.61 1.70 17.28
C GLY A 81 2.48 2.49 17.79
N GLY A 82 2.78 3.62 18.27
CA GLY A 82 1.76 4.39 18.82
C GLY A 82 0.72 4.79 17.82
N THR A 83 1.11 4.80 16.60
CA THR A 83 0.24 5.26 15.58
C THR A 83 -1.06 4.52 15.57
N VAL A 84 -0.98 3.27 15.75
CA VAL A 84 -2.14 2.46 15.71
C VAL A 84 -3.06 2.83 16.81
N LYS A 85 -2.58 2.89 17.97
CA LYS A 85 -3.34 3.21 19.09
C LYS A 85 -3.83 4.57 18.96
N VAL A 86 -3.00 5.43 18.58
CA VAL A 86 -3.34 6.79 18.47
C VAL A 86 -4.43 6.92 17.47
N GLY A 87 -4.32 6.22 16.41
CA GLY A 87 -5.30 6.29 15.38
C GLY A 87 -6.65 5.96 15.93
N ARG A 88 -6.70 4.96 16.70
CA ARG A 88 -7.92 4.53 17.24
C ARG A 88 -8.39 5.54 18.23
N ALA A 89 -7.52 5.96 19.04
CA ALA A 89 -7.87 6.89 20.06
C ALA A 89 -8.32 8.15 19.41
N MET A 90 -7.69 8.51 18.36
CA MET A 90 -8.04 9.67 17.69
C MET A 90 -9.38 9.55 17.11
N LYS A 91 -9.71 8.46 16.64
CA LYS A 91 -10.94 8.26 16.09
C LYS A 91 -11.92 8.49 17.14
N GLU A 92 -11.69 7.98 18.25
CA GLU A 92 -12.57 8.13 19.31
C GLU A 92 -12.55 9.51 19.74
N LYS A 93 -11.44 10.08 19.86
CA LYS A 93 -11.33 11.39 20.28
C LYS A 93 -11.92 12.22 19.27
N ALA A 94 -11.64 11.96 18.09
CA ALA A 94 -12.10 12.75 17.03
C ALA A 94 -13.54 12.62 17.04
N ARG A 95 -13.98 11.52 17.43
CA ARG A 95 -15.35 11.34 17.47
C ARG A 95 -15.78 12.00 18.64
N ASN A 96 -15.00 11.95 19.55
CA ASN A 96 -15.31 12.57 20.73
C ASN A 96 -14.67 13.81 20.64
N ALA A 97 -13.64 13.75 20.07
CA ALA A 97 -12.93 14.89 19.95
C ALA A 97 -12.43 14.85 18.69
N LEU A 98 -12.24 14.24 18.46
CA LEU A 98 -11.82 14.04 17.69
C LEU A 98 -12.26 13.39 17.52
N ARG A 99 -12.81 12.96 18.32
CA ARG A 99 -12.86 12.41 18.58
C ARG A 99 -12.75 12.54 18.78
#